data_fa3f3b5361fdda529d05ad248a9f2ea5
#
_entry.id   fa3f3b5361fdda529d05ad248a9f2ea5
#
_cell.length_a   1.000
_cell.length_b   1.000
_cell.length_c   1.000
_cell.angle_alpha   90.00
_cell.angle_beta   90.00
_cell.angle_gamma   90.00
#
_symmetry.space_group_name_H-M   'P 1'
#
loop_
_entity.id
_entity.type
_entity.pdbx_description
1 polymer ?
#
loop_
_entity_poly.entity_id
_entity_poly.type
_entity_poly.pdbx_seq_one_letter_code
_entity_poly.pdbx_strand_id
1 'polypeptide(L)'
;DKIICMRDGSISGTFAKKPLDYEGAVTAMIGHKMTEVNVKIPEKGKEILCLSDLRLDKESLEINLKIYQNEVVAVTGLLGSGKTQLASILFGVMKQFSGKVYLNGNIYSPSSPLEAIKLGVHMSPKDRSSNAVIKDFDIERNLTIPFLNDYSWLSLLKFNSLKNVAKETISDLGIVCQSENDDIETLSGGNQQKVVVGRWLLQNCSLLVLDEPFQGVDIKARRDIGNHIRETSNNRATIVFVAELDEALEIADRVLVMNEKNLVGEHINRNVDINKILVEIAGQSTLGELGR
;
A
#
# COMPACT_ATOMS: atom_id res chain seq x y z
N ASP A 1 2.26 -22.22 -28.94
CA ASP A 1 2.31 -21.33 -27.81
C ASP A 1 2.28 -19.87 -28.28
N LYS A 2 1.43 -19.06 -27.71
CA LYS A 2 1.33 -17.63 -27.98
C LYS A 2 0.97 -16.87 -26.69
N ILE A 3 1.40 -15.60 -26.60
CA ILE A 3 1.00 -14.69 -25.53
C ILE A 3 -0.06 -13.76 -26.11
N ILE A 4 -1.19 -13.64 -25.42
CA ILE A 4 -2.25 -12.65 -25.72
C ILE A 4 -2.30 -11.70 -24.55
N CYS A 5 -2.02 -10.43 -24.80
CA CYS A 5 -2.10 -9.37 -23.80
C CYS A 5 -3.47 -8.69 -23.87
N MET A 6 -4.07 -8.48 -22.73
CA MET A 6 -5.33 -7.75 -22.59
C MET A 6 -5.13 -6.51 -21.72
N ARG A 7 -5.79 -5.42 -22.11
CA ARG A 7 -5.84 -4.18 -21.35
C ARG A 7 -7.20 -3.52 -21.54
N ASP A 8 -7.79 -3.05 -20.46
CA ASP A 8 -9.10 -2.35 -20.46
C ASP A 8 -10.20 -3.15 -21.21
N GLY A 9 -10.20 -4.49 -21.01
CA GLY A 9 -11.17 -5.39 -21.66
C GLY A 9 -10.92 -5.68 -23.13
N SER A 10 -9.83 -5.18 -23.73
CA SER A 10 -9.47 -5.33 -25.13
C SER A 10 -8.12 -6.04 -25.30
N ILE A 11 -7.92 -6.74 -26.44
CA ILE A 11 -6.62 -7.32 -26.78
C ILE A 11 -5.68 -6.19 -27.19
N SER A 12 -4.61 -5.97 -26.41
CA SER A 12 -3.59 -4.95 -26.64
C SER A 12 -2.36 -5.48 -27.40
N GLY A 13 -2.18 -6.81 -27.47
CA GLY A 13 -1.09 -7.42 -28.23
C GLY A 13 -1.23 -8.93 -28.34
N THR A 14 -0.62 -9.49 -29.41
CA THR A 14 -0.53 -10.94 -29.62
C THR A 14 0.87 -11.29 -30.12
N PHE A 15 1.58 -12.15 -29.38
CA PHE A 15 2.97 -12.54 -29.65
C PHE A 15 3.01 -14.04 -29.86
N ALA A 16 3.29 -14.48 -31.09
CA ALA A 16 3.27 -15.88 -31.48
C ALA A 16 4.59 -16.33 -32.14
N LYS A 17 5.51 -15.41 -32.46
CA LYS A 17 6.82 -15.74 -33.03
C LYS A 17 7.76 -16.26 -31.97
N LYS A 18 8.49 -17.34 -32.26
CA LYS A 18 9.54 -17.86 -31.36
C LYS A 18 10.91 -17.25 -31.74
N PRO A 19 11.75 -16.84 -30.74
CA PRO A 19 11.45 -16.84 -29.32
C PRO A 19 10.32 -15.84 -28.99
N LEU A 20 9.50 -16.15 -27.96
CA LEU A 20 8.40 -15.27 -27.57
C LEU A 20 8.95 -13.93 -27.05
N ASP A 21 8.41 -12.84 -27.58
CA ASP A 21 8.78 -11.49 -27.16
C ASP A 21 8.03 -11.10 -25.87
N TYR A 22 8.65 -11.41 -24.74
CA TYR A 22 8.11 -11.11 -23.41
C TYR A 22 8.14 -9.60 -23.12
N GLU A 23 9.17 -8.87 -23.57
CA GLU A 23 9.27 -7.42 -23.38
C GLU A 23 8.17 -6.68 -24.15
N GLY A 24 7.94 -7.07 -25.39
CA GLY A 24 6.84 -6.55 -26.20
C GLY A 24 5.48 -6.87 -25.59
N ALA A 25 5.32 -8.07 -25.03
CA ALA A 25 4.09 -8.49 -24.37
C ALA A 25 3.81 -7.64 -23.13
N VAL A 26 4.82 -7.41 -22.28
CA VAL A 26 4.73 -6.53 -21.11
C VAL A 26 4.40 -5.10 -21.51
N THR A 27 5.08 -4.55 -22.50
CA THR A 27 4.82 -3.21 -23.04
C THR A 27 3.38 -3.08 -23.55
N ALA A 28 2.85 -4.10 -24.23
CA ALA A 28 1.48 -4.12 -24.72
C ALA A 28 0.45 -4.21 -23.57
N MET A 29 0.77 -4.88 -22.48
CA MET A 29 -0.07 -5.03 -21.30
C MET A 29 -0.15 -3.71 -20.51
N ILE A 30 0.98 -3.03 -20.33
CA ILE A 30 1.10 -1.78 -19.56
C ILE A 30 0.70 -0.57 -20.41
N GLY A 31 0.93 -0.62 -21.74
CA GLY A 31 0.50 0.41 -22.71
C GLY A 31 1.44 1.59 -22.91
N HIS A 32 2.52 1.67 -22.17
CA HIS A 32 3.61 2.63 -22.35
C HIS A 32 4.90 1.99 -21.88
N LYS A 33 6.04 2.43 -22.41
CA LYS A 33 7.31 2.06 -21.80
C LYS A 33 7.29 2.60 -20.38
N MET A 34 7.52 1.71 -19.41
CA MET A 34 7.70 2.14 -18.03
C MET A 34 8.82 3.18 -18.01
N THR A 35 8.46 4.41 -17.68
CA THR A 35 9.46 5.44 -17.41
C THR A 35 10.12 5.05 -16.10
N GLU A 36 11.43 4.83 -16.14
CA GLU A 36 12.22 4.68 -14.92
C GLU A 36 11.99 5.92 -14.06
N VAL A 37 11.23 5.78 -13.00
CA VAL A 37 11.09 6.82 -11.99
C VAL A 37 12.36 6.71 -11.15
N ASN A 38 13.27 7.68 -11.30
CA ASN A 38 14.44 7.79 -10.43
C ASN A 38 13.97 8.20 -9.04
N VAL A 39 13.48 7.24 -8.26
CA VAL A 39 13.14 7.45 -6.86
C VAL A 39 14.46 7.68 -6.11
N LYS A 40 14.58 8.85 -5.48
CA LYS A 40 15.72 9.12 -4.59
C LYS A 40 15.53 8.27 -3.33
N ILE A 41 16.23 7.13 -3.26
CA ILE A 41 16.16 6.24 -2.11
C ILE A 41 16.78 6.98 -0.91
N PRO A 42 16.03 7.18 0.18
CA PRO A 42 16.54 7.85 1.37
C PRO A 42 17.62 6.98 2.04
N GLU A 43 18.50 7.63 2.82
CA GLU A 43 19.40 6.88 3.70
C GLU A 43 18.57 6.04 4.66
N LYS A 44 18.94 4.77 4.84
CA LYS A 44 18.26 3.86 5.75
C LYS A 44 18.36 4.41 7.18
N GLY A 45 17.20 4.76 7.73
CA GLY A 45 17.06 5.12 9.13
C GLY A 45 17.10 3.88 10.05
N LYS A 46 16.58 4.02 11.27
CA LYS A 46 16.45 2.90 12.21
C LYS A 46 15.44 1.87 11.68
N GLU A 47 15.60 0.60 12.09
CA GLU A 47 14.64 -0.46 11.84
C GLU A 47 13.33 -0.14 12.57
N ILE A 48 12.22 -0.09 11.81
CA ILE A 48 10.87 0.17 12.34
C ILE A 48 10.08 -1.13 12.46
N LEU A 49 10.03 -1.92 11.38
CA LEU A 49 9.31 -3.19 11.33
C LEU A 49 10.30 -4.33 11.08
N CYS A 50 10.18 -5.41 11.86
CA CYS A 50 10.86 -6.66 11.57
C CYS A 50 9.88 -7.83 11.70
N LEU A 51 9.77 -8.60 10.63
CA LEU A 51 9.09 -9.89 10.60
C LEU A 51 10.16 -10.97 10.77
N SER A 52 10.00 -11.86 11.74
CA SER A 52 10.90 -12.99 11.99
C SER A 52 10.13 -14.28 11.93
N ASP A 53 10.47 -15.10 10.95
CA ASP A 53 9.89 -16.43 10.68
C ASP A 53 8.36 -16.41 10.63
N LEU A 54 7.80 -15.28 10.12
CA LEU A 54 6.36 -15.05 10.08
C LEU A 54 5.72 -15.95 9.03
N ARG A 55 4.73 -16.73 9.46
CA ARG A 55 3.90 -17.52 8.53
C ARG A 55 2.46 -17.03 8.57
N LEU A 56 1.90 -16.83 7.39
CA LEU A 56 0.52 -16.35 7.24
C LEU A 56 -0.48 -17.46 7.54
N ASP A 57 -0.18 -18.68 7.13
CA ASP A 57 -0.96 -19.87 7.43
C ASP A 57 -0.08 -21.13 7.54
N LYS A 58 -0.72 -22.31 7.61
CA LYS A 58 -0.06 -23.60 7.77
C LYS A 58 0.84 -23.97 6.57
N GLU A 59 0.48 -23.52 5.39
CA GLU A 59 1.13 -23.91 4.12
C GLU A 59 2.19 -22.88 3.67
N SER A 60 2.11 -21.63 4.15
CA SER A 60 3.05 -20.57 3.77
C SER A 60 4.46 -20.84 4.33
N LEU A 61 5.47 -20.36 3.60
CA LEU A 61 6.85 -20.33 4.06
C LEU A 61 7.06 -19.20 5.09
N GLU A 62 8.21 -19.19 5.72
CA GLU A 62 8.62 -18.17 6.68
C GLU A 62 8.99 -16.88 5.96
N ILE A 63 8.35 -15.79 6.37
CA ILE A 63 8.65 -14.44 5.88
C ILE A 63 9.58 -13.77 6.87
N ASN A 64 10.76 -13.39 6.38
CA ASN A 64 11.76 -12.59 7.09
C ASN A 64 11.91 -11.26 6.34
N LEU A 65 11.54 -10.16 6.99
CA LEU A 65 11.49 -8.84 6.35
C LEU A 65 11.84 -7.75 7.36
N LYS A 66 12.62 -6.77 6.92
CA LYS A 66 12.91 -5.55 7.70
C LYS A 66 12.54 -4.33 6.89
N ILE A 67 11.85 -3.39 7.52
CA ILE A 67 11.52 -2.09 6.92
C ILE A 67 12.05 -0.98 7.83
N TYR A 68 12.63 0.03 7.20
CA TYR A 68 13.36 1.07 7.89
C TYR A 68 12.60 2.40 7.91
N GLN A 69 12.98 3.27 8.80
CA GLN A 69 12.46 4.64 8.87
C GLN A 69 12.72 5.37 7.55
N ASN A 70 11.75 6.14 7.10
CA ASN A 70 11.71 6.90 5.83
C ASN A 70 11.61 6.00 4.58
N GLU A 71 11.54 4.68 4.74
CA GLU A 71 11.41 3.74 3.64
C GLU A 71 9.95 3.56 3.24
N VAL A 72 9.67 3.59 1.94
CA VAL A 72 8.41 3.17 1.34
C VAL A 72 8.64 1.86 0.61
N VAL A 73 7.99 0.81 1.08
CA VAL A 73 8.07 -0.54 0.50
C VAL A 73 6.74 -0.87 -0.16
N ALA A 74 6.76 -1.22 -1.44
CA ALA A 74 5.57 -1.75 -2.11
C ALA A 74 5.58 -3.28 -2.11
N VAL A 75 4.42 -3.87 -1.92
CA VAL A 75 4.18 -5.31 -2.02
C VAL A 75 3.22 -5.57 -3.17
N THR A 76 3.69 -6.23 -4.22
CA THR A 76 2.88 -6.63 -5.37
C THR A 76 2.69 -8.14 -5.45
N GLY A 77 1.79 -8.60 -6.30
CA GLY A 77 1.47 -10.00 -6.51
C GLY A 77 0.03 -10.19 -6.96
N LEU A 78 -0.32 -11.38 -7.43
CA LEU A 78 -1.66 -11.69 -7.92
C LEU A 78 -2.73 -11.58 -6.83
N LEU A 79 -3.99 -11.55 -7.25
CA LEU A 79 -5.12 -11.66 -6.32
C LEU A 79 -5.01 -13.00 -5.56
N GLY A 80 -5.18 -12.95 -4.23
CA GLY A 80 -5.02 -14.13 -3.37
C GLY A 80 -3.58 -14.44 -2.96
N SER A 81 -2.58 -13.67 -3.37
CA SER A 81 -1.17 -13.88 -3.00
C SER A 81 -0.84 -13.67 -1.52
N GLY A 82 -1.80 -13.22 -0.68
CA GLY A 82 -1.62 -13.04 0.76
C GLY A 82 -1.38 -11.59 1.21
N LYS A 83 -1.35 -10.61 0.28
CA LYS A 83 -1.13 -9.18 0.56
C LYS A 83 -2.05 -8.64 1.66
N THR A 84 -3.37 -8.72 1.45
CA THR A 84 -4.38 -8.26 2.42
C THR A 84 -4.32 -9.04 3.73
N GLN A 85 -3.92 -10.33 3.70
CA GLN A 85 -3.75 -11.12 4.91
C GLN A 85 -2.57 -10.58 5.74
N LEU A 86 -1.43 -10.28 5.12
CA LEU A 86 -0.29 -9.66 5.78
C LEU A 86 -0.66 -8.27 6.34
N ALA A 87 -1.34 -7.43 5.56
CA ALA A 87 -1.85 -6.13 6.01
C ALA A 87 -2.77 -6.28 7.25
N SER A 88 -3.68 -7.24 7.22
CA SER A 88 -4.61 -7.54 8.32
C SER A 88 -3.90 -8.02 9.60
N ILE A 89 -2.83 -8.79 9.46
CA ILE A 89 -1.98 -9.21 10.59
C ILE A 89 -1.28 -8.00 11.20
N LEU A 90 -0.69 -7.14 10.38
CA LEU A 90 0.00 -5.93 10.84
C LEU A 90 -0.95 -4.96 11.54
N PHE A 91 -2.22 -4.94 11.18
CA PHE A 91 -3.22 -4.06 11.80
C PHE A 91 -4.02 -4.71 12.93
N GLY A 92 -3.70 -5.97 13.32
CA GLY A 92 -4.37 -6.67 14.42
C GLY A 92 -5.81 -7.11 14.11
N VAL A 93 -6.20 -7.19 12.82
CA VAL A 93 -7.47 -7.77 12.37
C VAL A 93 -7.39 -9.30 12.36
N MET A 94 -6.23 -9.83 12.01
CA MET A 94 -5.95 -11.27 12.00
C MET A 94 -4.70 -11.57 12.81
N LYS A 95 -4.56 -12.82 13.26
CA LYS A 95 -3.33 -13.31 13.87
C LYS A 95 -2.52 -14.11 12.85
N GLN A 96 -1.22 -14.00 12.93
CA GLN A 96 -0.30 -14.86 12.18
C GLN A 96 -0.41 -16.32 12.66
N PHE A 97 -0.07 -17.25 11.76
CA PHE A 97 -0.01 -18.67 12.13
C PHE A 97 1.16 -18.96 13.08
N SER A 98 2.35 -18.43 12.77
CA SER A 98 3.55 -18.55 13.60
C SER A 98 4.51 -17.39 13.34
N GLY A 99 5.63 -17.36 14.06
CA GLY A 99 6.64 -16.31 13.95
C GLY A 99 6.35 -15.10 14.83
N LYS A 100 7.16 -14.06 14.68
CA LYS A 100 7.07 -12.84 15.50
C LYS A 100 7.12 -11.60 14.64
N VAL A 101 6.42 -10.58 15.10
CA VAL A 101 6.49 -9.22 14.55
C VAL A 101 7.13 -8.32 15.62
N TYR A 102 8.05 -7.48 15.20
CA TYR A 102 8.65 -6.46 16.05
C TYR A 102 8.39 -5.08 15.45
N LEU A 103 7.98 -4.15 16.30
CA LEU A 103 7.82 -2.74 15.95
C LEU A 103 8.73 -1.89 16.84
N ASN A 104 9.62 -1.11 16.24
CA ASN A 104 10.64 -0.35 16.97
C ASN A 104 11.47 -1.22 17.92
N GLY A 105 11.80 -2.45 17.54
CA GLY A 105 12.56 -3.41 18.33
C GLY A 105 11.78 -4.14 19.43
N ASN A 106 10.51 -3.81 19.68
CA ASN A 106 9.66 -4.45 20.67
C ASN A 106 8.73 -5.48 20.02
N ILE A 107 8.38 -6.54 20.76
CA ILE A 107 7.39 -7.51 20.31
C ILE A 107 6.06 -6.78 20.05
N TYR A 108 5.51 -6.99 18.86
CA TYR A 108 4.28 -6.39 18.41
C TYR A 108 3.25 -7.48 18.09
N SER A 109 2.16 -7.51 18.85
CA SER A 109 1.08 -8.50 18.69
C SER A 109 -0.24 -7.91 19.13
N PRO A 110 -0.78 -6.95 18.37
CA PRO A 110 -2.05 -6.31 18.73
C PRO A 110 -3.20 -7.31 18.67
N SER A 111 -4.14 -7.15 19.60
CA SER A 111 -5.37 -7.96 19.66
C SER A 111 -6.51 -7.34 18.89
N SER A 112 -6.35 -6.11 18.42
CA SER A 112 -7.38 -5.35 17.71
C SER A 112 -6.77 -4.16 16.92
N PRO A 113 -7.50 -3.62 15.92
CA PRO A 113 -7.13 -2.38 15.24
C PRO A 113 -6.91 -1.19 16.18
N LEU A 114 -7.75 -1.06 17.20
CA LEU A 114 -7.61 0.01 18.20
C LEU A 114 -6.28 -0.08 18.95
N GLU A 115 -5.85 -1.28 19.28
CA GLU A 115 -4.54 -1.49 19.91
C GLU A 115 -3.39 -1.21 18.94
N ALA A 116 -3.53 -1.63 17.68
CA ALA A 116 -2.55 -1.32 16.63
C ALA A 116 -2.34 0.19 16.46
N ILE A 117 -3.44 0.97 16.41
CA ILE A 117 -3.39 2.43 16.34
C ILE A 117 -2.64 3.01 17.55
N LYS A 118 -2.96 2.56 18.77
CA LYS A 118 -2.28 3.00 20.01
C LYS A 118 -0.80 2.66 20.03
N LEU A 119 -0.40 1.58 19.38
CA LEU A 119 1.00 1.17 19.21
C LEU A 119 1.72 1.89 18.05
N GLY A 120 1.01 2.76 17.34
CA GLY A 120 1.56 3.58 16.26
C GLY A 120 1.56 2.88 14.89
N VAL A 121 0.62 1.97 14.66
CA VAL A 121 0.37 1.39 13.32
C VAL A 121 -0.97 1.90 12.79
N HIS A 122 -0.94 2.56 11.65
CA HIS A 122 -2.13 3.07 10.96
C HIS A 122 -2.36 2.27 9.68
N MET A 123 -3.62 2.06 9.29
CA MET A 123 -3.94 1.29 8.09
C MET A 123 -5.14 1.84 7.32
N SER A 124 -4.94 2.09 6.01
CA SER A 124 -6.02 2.26 5.05
C SER A 124 -6.40 0.90 4.47
N PRO A 125 -7.66 0.44 4.62
CA PRO A 125 -8.10 -0.85 4.10
C PRO A 125 -8.38 -0.78 2.59
N LYS A 126 -8.33 -1.95 1.94
CA LYS A 126 -8.48 -2.14 0.50
C LYS A 126 -9.82 -1.64 -0.06
N ASP A 127 -10.92 -2.01 0.56
CA ASP A 127 -12.27 -1.70 0.06
C ASP A 127 -12.77 -0.38 0.64
N ARG A 128 -12.65 0.69 -0.17
CA ARG A 128 -13.08 2.03 0.21
C ARG A 128 -14.56 2.09 0.56
N SER A 129 -15.39 1.50 -0.30
CA SER A 129 -16.85 1.70 -0.24
C SER A 129 -17.52 0.93 0.90
N SER A 130 -16.97 -0.21 1.29
CA SER A 130 -17.54 -1.05 2.34
C SER A 130 -16.80 -0.95 3.68
N ASN A 131 -15.48 -0.62 3.66
CA ASN A 131 -14.65 -0.71 4.85
C ASN A 131 -14.00 0.59 5.29
N ALA A 132 -14.00 1.64 4.47
CA ALA A 132 -13.26 2.85 4.77
C ALA A 132 -14.12 4.11 4.82
N VAL A 133 -15.04 4.30 3.89
CA VAL A 133 -15.93 5.46 3.86
C VAL A 133 -17.16 5.22 4.74
N ILE A 134 -17.48 6.16 5.63
CA ILE A 134 -18.73 6.20 6.38
C ILE A 134 -19.66 7.14 5.63
N LYS A 135 -20.62 6.54 4.88
CA LYS A 135 -21.45 7.25 3.90
C LYS A 135 -22.30 8.38 4.48
N ASP A 136 -22.81 8.20 5.68
CA ASP A 136 -23.67 9.20 6.33
C ASP A 136 -22.87 10.34 6.98
N PHE A 137 -21.53 10.38 6.77
CA PHE A 137 -20.65 11.37 7.36
C PHE A 137 -20.10 12.33 6.32
N ASP A 138 -19.92 13.58 6.74
CA ASP A 138 -19.17 14.59 6.00
C ASP A 138 -17.65 14.26 5.93
N ILE A 139 -16.90 15.09 5.22
CA ILE A 139 -15.45 14.93 5.05
C ILE A 139 -14.73 15.06 6.40
N GLU A 140 -15.09 16.06 7.23
CA GLU A 140 -14.47 16.29 8.54
C GLU A 140 -14.57 15.04 9.41
N ARG A 141 -15.77 14.46 9.54
CA ARG A 141 -15.99 13.26 10.35
C ARG A 141 -15.28 12.05 9.77
N ASN A 142 -15.33 11.87 8.45
CA ASN A 142 -14.61 10.79 7.79
C ASN A 142 -13.10 10.87 8.00
N LEU A 143 -12.51 12.06 8.04
CA LEU A 143 -11.09 12.26 8.34
C LEU A 143 -10.76 11.95 9.81
N THR A 144 -11.56 12.47 10.75
CA THR A 144 -11.13 12.62 12.16
C THR A 144 -11.52 11.47 13.07
N ILE A 145 -12.48 10.61 12.66
CA ILE A 145 -13.08 9.58 13.50
C ILE A 145 -12.10 8.66 14.26
N PRO A 146 -10.98 8.18 13.70
CA PRO A 146 -10.07 7.31 14.45
C PRO A 146 -9.36 8.00 15.59
N PHE A 147 -9.26 9.33 15.55
CA PHE A 147 -8.45 10.15 16.45
C PHE A 147 -9.27 11.16 17.26
N LEU A 148 -10.57 10.96 17.42
CA LEU A 148 -11.45 11.89 18.18
C LEU A 148 -10.95 12.15 19.60
N ASN A 149 -10.32 11.16 20.24
CA ASN A 149 -9.76 11.32 21.59
C ASN A 149 -8.65 12.38 21.64
N ASP A 150 -7.86 12.52 20.58
CA ASP A 150 -6.76 13.48 20.49
C ASP A 150 -7.29 14.93 20.35
N TYR A 151 -8.51 15.06 19.85
CA TYR A 151 -9.24 16.32 19.70
C TYR A 151 -10.28 16.54 20.80
N SER A 152 -10.16 15.85 21.94
CA SER A 152 -11.05 16.00 23.07
C SER A 152 -10.34 16.56 24.30
N TRP A 153 -11.12 17.21 25.19
CA TRP A 153 -10.68 17.60 26.52
C TRP A 153 -11.83 17.37 27.50
N LEU A 154 -11.58 16.63 28.57
CA LEU A 154 -12.63 16.22 29.55
C LEU A 154 -13.88 15.62 28.87
N SER A 155 -13.67 14.77 27.86
CA SER A 155 -14.71 14.14 27.03
C SER A 155 -15.53 15.12 26.16
N LEU A 156 -15.11 16.37 26.03
CA LEU A 156 -15.72 17.37 25.15
C LEU A 156 -14.87 17.52 23.90
N LEU A 157 -15.48 17.39 22.71
CA LEU A 157 -14.81 17.55 21.44
C LEU A 157 -14.49 19.03 21.17
N LYS A 158 -13.27 19.27 20.68
CA LYS A 158 -12.80 20.59 20.24
C LYS A 158 -13.16 20.77 18.77
N PHE A 159 -14.41 21.11 18.45
CA PHE A 159 -14.91 21.22 17.07
C PHE A 159 -14.04 22.12 16.17
N ASN A 160 -13.54 23.25 16.67
CA ASN A 160 -12.65 24.11 15.88
C ASN A 160 -11.34 23.41 15.50
N SER A 161 -10.80 22.54 16.36
CA SER A 161 -9.59 21.78 16.06
C SER A 161 -9.85 20.71 15.00
N LEU A 162 -10.99 20.00 15.08
CA LEU A 162 -11.42 19.03 14.07
C LEU A 162 -11.58 19.70 12.71
N LYS A 163 -12.29 20.83 12.68
CA LYS A 163 -12.49 21.62 11.47
C LYS A 163 -11.17 22.09 10.83
N ASN A 164 -10.26 22.60 11.66
CA ASN A 164 -8.97 23.11 11.15
C ASN A 164 -8.13 22.00 10.53
N VAL A 165 -7.99 20.86 11.23
CA VAL A 165 -7.21 19.73 10.69
C VAL A 165 -7.84 19.14 9.43
N ALA A 166 -9.17 19.12 9.34
CA ALA A 166 -9.85 18.70 8.13
C ALA A 166 -9.55 19.64 6.95
N LYS A 167 -9.59 20.96 7.17
CA LYS A 167 -9.25 21.95 6.13
C LYS A 167 -7.80 21.86 5.68
N GLU A 168 -6.86 21.69 6.60
CA GLU A 168 -5.46 21.48 6.29
C GLU A 168 -5.28 20.22 5.42
N THR A 169 -5.86 19.10 5.81
CA THR A 169 -5.78 17.85 5.06
C THR A 169 -6.41 17.96 3.67
N ILE A 170 -7.54 18.66 3.55
CA ILE A 170 -8.20 18.93 2.25
C ILE A 170 -7.24 19.71 1.35
N SER A 171 -6.58 20.73 1.88
CA SER A 171 -5.61 21.55 1.14
C SER A 171 -4.38 20.73 0.72
N ASP A 172 -3.79 19.99 1.65
CA ASP A 172 -2.53 19.27 1.45
C ASP A 172 -2.67 18.15 0.41
N LEU A 173 -3.79 17.43 0.43
CA LEU A 173 -4.10 16.38 -0.54
C LEU A 173 -4.78 16.89 -1.82
N GLY A 174 -5.09 18.18 -1.89
CA GLY A 174 -5.81 18.76 -3.02
C GLY A 174 -7.15 18.06 -3.24
N ILE A 175 -7.94 17.85 -2.16
CA ILE A 175 -9.28 17.27 -2.24
C ILE A 175 -10.21 18.33 -2.82
N VAL A 176 -10.91 17.98 -3.91
CA VAL A 176 -11.86 18.89 -4.56
C VAL A 176 -13.22 18.75 -3.89
N CYS A 177 -13.60 19.76 -3.11
CA CYS A 177 -14.87 19.89 -2.39
C CYS A 177 -15.21 21.38 -2.23
N GLN A 178 -16.45 21.70 -1.76
CA GLN A 178 -16.83 23.08 -1.42
C GLN A 178 -16.41 23.42 0.00
N SER A 179 -16.54 22.46 0.93
CA SER A 179 -16.17 22.60 2.32
C SER A 179 -15.89 21.26 2.99
N GLU A 180 -15.33 21.31 4.21
CA GLU A 180 -15.13 20.13 5.07
C GLU A 180 -16.44 19.47 5.52
N ASN A 181 -17.57 20.18 5.38
CA ASN A 181 -18.90 19.68 5.76
C ASN A 181 -19.63 19.01 4.56
N ASP A 182 -19.02 18.96 3.39
CA ASP A 182 -19.63 18.29 2.24
C ASP A 182 -19.80 16.79 2.54
N ASP A 183 -20.92 16.23 2.10
CA ASP A 183 -21.17 14.80 2.18
C ASP A 183 -20.11 14.05 1.37
N ILE A 184 -19.51 13.02 1.97
CA ILE A 184 -18.45 12.22 1.34
C ILE A 184 -18.92 11.58 0.03
N GLU A 185 -20.22 11.25 -0.10
CA GLU A 185 -20.78 10.63 -1.29
C GLU A 185 -20.87 11.60 -2.48
N THR A 186 -20.79 12.91 -2.25
CA THR A 186 -20.77 13.92 -3.32
C THR A 186 -19.41 14.00 -4.02
N LEU A 187 -18.37 13.44 -3.40
CA LEU A 187 -17.02 13.45 -3.96
C LEU A 187 -16.83 12.39 -5.05
N SER A 188 -15.98 12.71 -6.02
CA SER A 188 -15.47 11.69 -6.95
C SER A 188 -14.71 10.58 -6.22
N GLY A 189 -14.62 9.38 -6.81
CA GLY A 189 -13.91 8.25 -6.23
C GLY A 189 -12.46 8.58 -5.85
N GLY A 190 -11.74 9.35 -6.66
CA GLY A 190 -10.39 9.80 -6.36
C GLY A 190 -10.32 10.72 -5.13
N ASN A 191 -11.28 11.66 -4.97
CA ASN A 191 -11.33 12.52 -3.80
C ASN A 191 -11.74 11.76 -2.53
N GLN A 192 -12.67 10.82 -2.63
CA GLN A 192 -12.97 9.91 -1.50
C GLN A 192 -11.73 9.13 -1.06
N GLN A 193 -10.93 8.63 -2.01
CA GLN A 193 -9.69 7.91 -1.69
C GLN A 193 -8.67 8.81 -1.00
N LYS A 194 -8.53 10.06 -1.42
CA LYS A 194 -7.70 11.07 -0.74
C LYS A 194 -8.15 11.28 0.71
N VAL A 195 -9.46 11.34 0.99
CA VAL A 195 -10.00 11.42 2.36
C VAL A 195 -9.63 10.17 3.16
N VAL A 196 -9.78 8.98 2.58
CA VAL A 196 -9.46 7.72 3.26
C VAL A 196 -7.97 7.60 3.61
N VAL A 197 -7.08 7.97 2.69
CA VAL A 197 -5.63 7.99 2.96
C VAL A 197 -5.28 9.11 3.94
N GLY A 198 -5.81 10.31 3.74
CA GLY A 198 -5.58 11.48 4.59
C GLY A 198 -5.94 11.25 6.05
N ARG A 199 -7.03 10.52 6.32
CA ARG A 199 -7.43 10.10 7.66
C ARG A 199 -6.27 9.51 8.47
N TRP A 200 -5.49 8.64 7.85
CA TRP A 200 -4.41 7.91 8.52
C TRP A 200 -3.09 8.69 8.61
N LEU A 201 -3.05 9.84 7.96
CA LEU A 201 -1.92 10.79 8.01
C LEU A 201 -2.13 11.94 9.00
N LEU A 202 -3.32 12.06 9.63
CA LEU A 202 -3.62 13.10 10.62
C LEU A 202 -2.74 13.05 11.86
N GLN A 203 -2.30 11.87 12.24
CA GLN A 203 -1.45 11.64 13.42
C GLN A 203 -0.18 10.91 13.04
N ASN A 204 0.88 11.14 13.82
CA ASN A 204 2.14 10.44 13.62
C ASN A 204 1.98 8.94 13.89
N CYS A 205 2.58 8.12 13.05
CA CYS A 205 2.66 6.68 13.23
C CYS A 205 4.10 6.19 13.01
N SER A 206 4.43 5.04 13.58
CA SER A 206 5.68 4.34 13.29
C SER A 206 5.61 3.57 11.98
N LEU A 207 4.44 2.99 11.69
CA LEU A 207 4.18 2.21 10.49
C LEU A 207 2.85 2.64 9.87
N LEU A 208 2.89 3.02 8.60
CA LEU A 208 1.71 3.25 7.76
C LEU A 208 1.53 2.05 6.84
N VAL A 209 0.36 1.43 6.88
CA VAL A 209 -0.05 0.31 6.02
C VAL A 209 -1.14 0.79 5.07
N LEU A 210 -0.94 0.65 3.77
CA LEU A 210 -1.91 1.04 2.75
C LEU A 210 -2.24 -0.18 1.89
N ASP A 211 -3.48 -0.66 1.97
CA ASP A 211 -3.93 -1.81 1.17
C ASP A 211 -4.72 -1.31 -0.04
N GLU A 212 -4.10 -1.42 -1.21
CA GLU A 212 -4.57 -0.97 -2.52
C GLU A 212 -5.07 0.50 -2.52
N PRO A 213 -4.23 1.47 -2.11
CA PRO A 213 -4.65 2.87 -1.97
C PRO A 213 -4.96 3.54 -3.31
N PHE A 214 -4.64 2.91 -4.43
CA PHE A 214 -4.83 3.44 -5.78
C PHE A 214 -6.03 2.82 -6.51
N GLN A 215 -6.76 1.90 -5.86
CA GLN A 215 -7.86 1.19 -6.49
C GLN A 215 -9.01 2.16 -6.88
N GLY A 216 -9.37 2.13 -8.17
CA GLY A 216 -10.52 2.88 -8.70
C GLY A 216 -10.33 4.40 -8.67
N VAL A 217 -9.09 4.88 -8.79
CA VAL A 217 -8.75 6.30 -8.92
C VAL A 217 -8.14 6.58 -10.29
N ASP A 218 -8.29 7.80 -10.78
CA ASP A 218 -7.63 8.25 -12.00
C ASP A 218 -6.14 8.49 -11.79
N ILE A 219 -5.38 8.62 -12.89
CA ILE A 219 -3.92 8.81 -12.87
C ILE A 219 -3.50 10.03 -12.08
N LYS A 220 -4.28 11.13 -12.12
CA LYS A 220 -3.97 12.35 -11.38
C LYS A 220 -4.11 12.12 -9.88
N ALA A 221 -5.23 11.56 -9.42
CA ALA A 221 -5.45 11.26 -8.02
C ALA A 221 -4.41 10.26 -7.49
N ARG A 222 -4.00 9.24 -8.28
CA ARG A 222 -2.93 8.30 -7.94
C ARG A 222 -1.62 9.04 -7.67
N ARG A 223 -1.22 9.95 -8.56
CA ARG A 223 0.00 10.74 -8.38
C ARG A 223 -0.05 11.66 -7.18
N ASP A 224 -1.18 12.35 -6.96
CA ASP A 224 -1.36 13.23 -5.82
C ASP A 224 -1.21 12.45 -4.50
N ILE A 225 -1.87 11.29 -4.38
CA ILE A 225 -1.76 10.40 -3.23
C ILE A 225 -0.32 9.89 -3.07
N GLY A 226 0.29 9.39 -4.14
CA GLY A 226 1.66 8.86 -4.13
C GLY A 226 2.68 9.91 -3.69
N ASN A 227 2.61 11.11 -4.23
CA ASN A 227 3.47 12.23 -3.85
C ASN A 227 3.30 12.58 -2.37
N HIS A 228 2.07 12.70 -1.90
CA HIS A 228 1.80 13.03 -0.51
C HIS A 228 2.30 11.95 0.47
N ILE A 229 2.17 10.66 0.13
CA ILE A 229 2.76 9.57 0.91
C ILE A 229 4.28 9.71 0.99
N ARG A 230 4.95 10.04 -0.12
CA ARG A 230 6.41 10.23 -0.19
C ARG A 230 6.86 11.45 0.59
N GLU A 231 6.24 12.60 0.39
CA GLU A 231 6.57 13.86 1.06
C GLU A 231 6.40 13.78 2.59
N THR A 232 5.42 13.01 3.04
CA THR A 232 5.13 12.83 4.47
C THR A 232 5.77 11.57 5.07
N SER A 233 6.63 10.83 4.34
CA SER A 233 7.22 9.57 4.80
C SER A 233 8.25 9.71 5.91
N ASN A 234 8.61 10.92 6.28
CA ASN A 234 9.60 11.19 7.33
C ASN A 234 9.17 10.60 8.68
N ASN A 235 10.15 10.01 9.39
CA ASN A 235 10.01 9.44 10.72
C ASN A 235 9.13 8.18 10.84
N ARG A 236 8.65 7.61 9.75
CA ARG A 236 7.90 6.34 9.74
C ARG A 236 8.41 5.38 8.67
N ALA A 237 8.04 4.10 8.80
CA ALA A 237 8.05 3.15 7.70
C ALA A 237 6.69 3.16 6.99
N THR A 238 6.67 2.93 5.68
CA THR A 238 5.42 2.80 4.93
C THR A 238 5.45 1.52 4.11
N ILE A 239 4.39 0.72 4.21
CA ILE A 239 4.17 -0.46 3.39
C ILE A 239 2.89 -0.26 2.56
N VAL A 240 3.00 -0.43 1.25
CA VAL A 240 1.91 -0.22 0.30
C VAL A 240 1.68 -1.50 -0.46
N PHE A 241 0.52 -2.10 -0.28
CA PHE A 241 0.09 -3.25 -1.06
C PHE A 241 -0.59 -2.76 -2.33
N VAL A 242 -0.12 -3.21 -3.47
CA VAL A 242 -0.62 -2.75 -4.78
C VAL A 242 -1.00 -3.94 -5.67
N ALA A 243 -1.96 -3.71 -6.57
CA ALA A 243 -2.38 -4.71 -7.54
C ALA A 243 -1.47 -4.71 -8.77
N GLU A 244 -1.05 -3.53 -9.22
CA GLU A 244 -0.29 -3.33 -10.44
C GLU A 244 1.17 -3.01 -10.14
N LEU A 245 2.08 -3.53 -10.99
CA LEU A 245 3.52 -3.34 -10.80
C LEU A 245 3.95 -1.89 -11.04
N ASP A 246 3.30 -1.17 -11.95
CA ASP A 246 3.59 0.23 -12.22
C ASP A 246 3.27 1.12 -10.99
N GLU A 247 2.23 0.81 -10.22
CA GLU A 247 1.92 1.47 -8.95
C GLU A 247 3.06 1.29 -7.94
N ALA A 248 3.63 0.07 -7.86
CA ALA A 248 4.77 -0.21 -6.99
C ALA A 248 6.01 0.59 -7.39
N LEU A 249 6.33 0.60 -8.69
CA LEU A 249 7.52 1.28 -9.21
C LEU A 249 7.43 2.80 -9.12
N GLU A 250 6.23 3.36 -9.16
CA GLU A 250 6.01 4.82 -9.06
C GLU A 250 6.28 5.35 -7.65
N ILE A 251 6.02 4.56 -6.60
CA ILE A 251 6.03 5.07 -5.22
C ILE A 251 7.13 4.51 -4.33
N ALA A 252 7.61 3.30 -4.56
CA ALA A 252 8.41 2.56 -3.59
C ALA A 252 9.92 2.75 -3.76
N ASP A 253 10.66 2.64 -2.66
CA ASP A 253 12.11 2.50 -2.64
C ASP A 253 12.53 1.06 -2.91
N ARG A 254 11.67 0.10 -2.49
CA ARG A 254 11.88 -1.33 -2.63
C ARG A 254 10.54 -2.02 -2.94
N VAL A 255 10.58 -2.97 -3.89
CA VAL A 255 9.43 -3.76 -4.32
C VAL A 255 9.59 -5.19 -3.82
N LEU A 256 8.59 -5.67 -3.13
CA LEU A 256 8.46 -7.04 -2.66
C LEU A 256 7.43 -7.77 -3.52
N VAL A 257 7.69 -9.02 -3.82
CA VAL A 257 6.76 -9.86 -4.59
C VAL A 257 6.21 -10.96 -3.70
N MET A 258 4.89 -11.00 -3.61
CA MET A 258 4.17 -12.08 -2.92
C MET A 258 3.47 -13.00 -3.92
N ASN A 259 3.65 -14.30 -3.75
CA ASN A 259 2.94 -15.33 -4.48
C ASN A 259 2.57 -16.48 -3.54
N GLU A 260 1.33 -16.98 -3.64
CA GLU A 260 0.82 -18.09 -2.82
C GLU A 260 1.14 -17.95 -1.32
N LYS A 261 0.96 -16.72 -0.78
CA LYS A 261 1.23 -16.33 0.62
C LYS A 261 2.70 -16.36 1.05
N ASN A 262 3.61 -16.43 0.08
CA ASN A 262 5.05 -16.42 0.29
C ASN A 262 5.66 -15.13 -0.23
N LEU A 263 6.71 -14.65 0.42
CA LEU A 263 7.57 -13.60 -0.10
C LEU A 263 8.58 -14.26 -1.04
N VAL A 264 8.43 -14.05 -2.36
CA VAL A 264 9.22 -14.74 -3.39
C VAL A 264 10.26 -13.86 -4.07
N GLY A 265 10.17 -12.54 -3.89
CA GLY A 265 11.11 -11.59 -4.46
C GLY A 265 11.25 -10.32 -3.63
N GLU A 266 12.45 -9.73 -3.68
CA GLU A 266 12.79 -8.45 -3.08
C GLU A 266 13.72 -7.69 -4.02
N HIS A 267 13.31 -6.49 -4.45
CA HIS A 267 14.02 -5.70 -5.44
C HIS A 267 14.13 -4.24 -5.00
N ILE A 268 15.34 -3.70 -5.04
CA ILE A 268 15.55 -2.26 -4.86
C ILE A 268 15.04 -1.58 -6.13
N ASN A 269 14.19 -0.57 -5.99
CA ASN A 269 13.57 0.15 -7.11
C ASN A 269 14.57 1.13 -7.76
N ARG A 270 15.67 0.57 -8.26
CA ARG A 270 16.70 1.29 -9.00
C ARG A 270 17.24 0.36 -10.08
N ASN A 271 16.96 0.67 -11.35
CA ASN A 271 17.31 -0.19 -12.48
C ASN A 271 16.79 -1.63 -12.30
N VAL A 272 15.54 -1.75 -11.85
CA VAL A 272 14.95 -3.04 -11.51
C VAL A 272 14.68 -3.87 -12.76
N ASP A 273 14.96 -5.18 -12.69
CA ASP A 273 14.59 -6.14 -13.74
C ASP A 273 13.09 -6.46 -13.65
N ILE A 274 12.32 -5.76 -14.47
CA ILE A 274 10.86 -5.91 -14.54
C ILE A 274 10.47 -7.34 -14.95
N ASN A 275 11.21 -7.96 -15.87
CA ASN A 275 10.91 -9.32 -16.34
C ASN A 275 11.04 -10.32 -15.19
N LYS A 276 12.06 -10.16 -14.34
CA LYS A 276 12.24 -11.00 -13.16
C LYS A 276 11.06 -10.86 -12.19
N ILE A 277 10.63 -9.64 -11.91
CA ILE A 277 9.46 -9.41 -11.05
C ILE A 277 8.19 -10.07 -11.62
N LEU A 278 7.97 -9.96 -12.93
CA LEU A 278 6.80 -10.56 -13.59
C LEU A 278 6.82 -12.09 -13.54
N VAL A 279 8.00 -12.71 -13.68
CA VAL A 279 8.18 -14.16 -13.54
C VAL A 279 7.86 -14.60 -12.10
N GLU A 280 8.32 -13.86 -11.10
CA GLU A 280 8.02 -14.11 -9.69
C GLU A 280 6.53 -13.95 -9.37
N ILE A 281 5.88 -12.89 -9.91
CA ILE A 281 4.43 -12.69 -9.78
C ILE A 281 3.65 -13.85 -10.40
N ALA A 282 4.09 -14.35 -11.55
CA ALA A 282 3.44 -15.45 -12.26
C ALA A 282 3.65 -16.83 -11.60
N GLY A 283 4.50 -16.94 -10.58
CA GLY A 283 4.78 -18.21 -9.88
C GLY A 283 5.68 -19.15 -10.67
N GLN A 284 6.31 -18.70 -11.74
CA GLN A 284 7.36 -19.46 -12.41
C GLN A 284 8.63 -19.24 -11.61
N SER A 285 8.90 -20.13 -10.65
CA SER A 285 10.19 -20.14 -9.96
C SER A 285 11.30 -20.35 -10.99
N THR A 286 12.37 -19.57 -10.89
CA THR A 286 13.66 -19.79 -11.54
C THR A 286 14.37 -21.07 -11.00
N LEU A 287 13.61 -22.15 -10.75
CA LEU A 287 14.10 -23.47 -10.36
C LEU A 287 14.68 -24.24 -11.57
N GLY A 288 15.34 -23.53 -12.48
CA GLY A 288 16.01 -24.11 -13.66
C GLY A 288 17.54 -24.18 -13.60
N GLU A 289 18.19 -23.62 -12.53
CA GLU A 289 19.69 -23.55 -12.51
C GLU A 289 20.38 -24.23 -11.32
N LEU A 290 19.72 -25.07 -10.56
CA LEU A 290 20.37 -25.90 -9.52
C LEU A 290 20.06 -27.38 -9.77
N GLY A 291 20.58 -27.93 -10.91
CA GLY A 291 20.40 -29.37 -11.19
C GLY A 291 20.99 -29.80 -12.51
N ARG A 292 22.30 -29.60 -12.74
CA ARG A 292 23.15 -30.46 -13.58
C ARG A 292 24.58 -30.43 -13.10
#